data_db1fb90b167dd40053dfd8a3a0715661
#
_entry.id   db1fb90b167dd40053dfd8a3a0715661
#
_cell.length_a   1.000
_cell.length_b   1.000
_cell.length_c   1.000
_cell.angle_alpha   90.00
_cell.angle_beta   90.00
_cell.angle_gamma   90.00
#
_symmetry.space_group_name_H-M   'P 1'
#
loop_
_entity.id
_entity.type
_entity.pdbx_description
1 polymer ?
#
loop_
_entity_poly.entity_id
_entity_poly.type
_entity_poly.pdbx_seq_one_letter_code
_entity_poly.pdbx_strand_id
1 'polypeptide(L)' 'MAKLEVGDKVVVTHGDFKGERGAIVDKKLLGDGLTVALEKNGTEIKTHEEHVNLVD' A
#
# COMPACT_ATOMS: atom_id res chain seq x y z
N MET A 1 -12.17 6.49 -11.54
CA MET A 1 -10.81 6.17 -11.11
C MET A 1 -10.80 5.80 -9.64
N ALA A 2 -10.23 4.66 -9.33
CA ALA A 2 -10.14 4.25 -7.94
C ALA A 2 -9.15 5.14 -7.21
N LYS A 3 -9.51 5.53 -6.01
CA LYS A 3 -8.65 6.34 -5.16
C LYS A 3 -8.26 5.50 -3.96
N LEU A 4 -6.96 5.46 -3.68
CA LEU A 4 -6.47 4.70 -2.55
C LEU A 4 -6.68 5.49 -1.26
N GLU A 5 -7.17 4.80 -0.23
CA GLU A 5 -7.50 5.42 1.05
C GLU A 5 -6.96 4.58 2.19
N VAL A 6 -6.76 5.23 3.34
CA VAL A 6 -6.41 4.49 4.56
C VAL A 6 -7.48 3.46 4.84
N GLY A 7 -7.07 2.23 5.09
CA GLY A 7 -7.97 1.12 5.33
C GLY A 7 -8.16 0.20 4.14
N ASP A 8 -7.78 0.66 2.94
CA ASP A 8 -7.91 -0.17 1.74
C ASP A 8 -6.87 -1.28 1.74
N LYS A 9 -7.27 -2.45 1.22
CA LYS A 9 -6.35 -3.56 1.05
C LYS A 9 -5.70 -3.47 -0.31
N VAL A 10 -4.40 -3.71 -0.36
CA VAL A 10 -3.62 -3.59 -1.58
C VAL A 10 -2.63 -4.73 -1.70
N VAL A 11 -2.14 -4.93 -2.93
CA VAL A 11 -1.01 -5.81 -3.18
C VAL A 11 0.12 -4.96 -3.73
N VAL A 12 1.33 -5.20 -3.24
CA VAL A 12 2.52 -4.48 -3.71
C VAL A 12 2.94 -5.06 -5.05
N THR A 13 3.18 -4.19 -6.03
CA THR A 13 3.49 -4.62 -7.40
C THR A 13 4.93 -4.38 -7.80
N HIS A 14 5.69 -3.61 -7.03
CA HIS A 14 7.09 -3.26 -7.34
C HIS A 14 7.94 -3.30 -6.09
N GLY A 15 9.22 -3.55 -6.28
CA GLY A 15 10.20 -3.44 -5.22
C GLY A 15 10.39 -4.75 -4.48
N ASP A 16 11.03 -4.66 -3.31
CA ASP A 16 11.43 -5.83 -2.53
C ASP A 16 10.24 -6.62 -2.00
N PHE A 17 9.09 -5.95 -1.88
CA PHE A 17 7.90 -6.59 -1.30
C PHE A 17 6.87 -6.95 -2.36
N LYS A 18 7.29 -7.02 -3.61
CA LYS A 18 6.38 -7.35 -4.71
C LYS A 18 5.64 -8.65 -4.42
N GLY A 19 4.33 -8.62 -4.58
CA GLY A 19 3.48 -9.78 -4.33
C GLY A 19 2.92 -9.85 -2.92
N GLU A 20 3.41 -9.03 -2.00
CA GLU A 20 2.90 -9.03 -0.63
C GLU A 20 1.63 -8.21 -0.56
N ARG A 21 0.73 -8.64 0.32
CA ARG A 21 -0.54 -7.93 0.54
C ARG A 21 -0.51 -7.22 1.88
N GLY A 22 -1.25 -6.12 1.95
CA GLY A 22 -1.36 -5.39 3.19
C GLY A 22 -2.49 -4.39 3.13
N ALA A 23 -2.54 -3.53 4.13
CA ALA A 23 -3.55 -2.48 4.20
C ALA A 23 -2.86 -1.14 4.34
N ILE A 24 -3.44 -0.12 3.71
CA ILE A 24 -2.92 1.24 3.82
C ILE A 24 -3.22 1.74 5.22
N VAL A 25 -2.17 2.14 5.96
CA VAL A 25 -2.34 2.67 7.32
C VAL A 25 -2.02 4.15 7.39
N ASP A 26 -1.39 4.72 6.37
CA ASP A 26 -1.13 6.14 6.32
C ASP A 26 -1.00 6.57 4.88
N LYS A 27 -1.27 7.85 4.62
CA LYS A 27 -1.27 8.39 3.28
C LYS A 27 -0.85 9.84 3.35
N LYS A 28 0.08 10.22 2.47
CA LYS A 28 0.54 11.61 2.42
C LYS A 28 -0.54 12.52 1.89
N LEU A 29 -0.66 13.70 2.47
CA LEU A 29 -1.60 14.71 1.97
C LEU A 29 -1.16 15.24 0.62
N LEU A 30 0.14 15.42 0.44
CA LEU A 30 0.70 15.89 -0.83
C LEU A 30 1.55 14.78 -1.40
N GLY A 31 1.34 14.51 -2.70
CA GLY A 31 2.10 13.48 -3.37
C GLY A 31 1.39 12.13 -3.31
N ASP A 32 2.12 11.09 -3.63
CA ASP A 32 1.56 9.75 -3.77
C ASP A 32 2.12 8.75 -2.77
N GLY A 33 2.75 9.23 -1.69
CA GLY A 33 3.35 8.34 -0.69
C GLY A 33 2.31 7.65 0.16
N LEU A 34 2.56 6.38 0.44
CA LEU A 34 1.68 5.54 1.26
C LEU A 34 2.51 4.75 2.25
N THR A 35 1.90 4.42 3.38
CA THR A 35 2.46 3.43 4.31
C THR A 35 1.51 2.24 4.32
N VAL A 36 2.05 1.06 4.08
CA VAL A 36 1.27 -0.17 4.01
C VAL A 36 1.77 -1.11 5.09
N ALA A 37 0.83 -1.65 5.88
CA ALA A 37 1.16 -2.68 6.87
C ALA A 37 0.93 -4.03 6.23
N LEU A 38 1.99 -4.83 6.12
CA LEU A 38 1.93 -6.14 5.47
C LEU A 38 1.14 -7.12 6.33
N GLU A 39 0.28 -7.91 5.69
CA GLU A 39 -0.57 -8.86 6.41
C GLU A 39 0.22 -9.95 7.12
N LYS A 40 1.31 -10.38 6.50
CA LYS A 40 2.01 -11.56 7.01
C LYS A 40 2.66 -11.31 8.37
N ASN A 41 3.08 -10.09 8.65
CA ASN A 41 3.80 -9.84 9.90
C ASN A 41 3.56 -8.46 10.49
N GLY A 42 2.69 -7.65 9.88
CA GLY A 42 2.41 -6.30 10.36
C GLY A 42 3.49 -5.29 10.10
N THR A 43 4.53 -5.65 9.37
CA THR A 43 5.61 -4.71 9.04
C THR A 43 5.06 -3.57 8.20
N GLU A 44 5.40 -2.33 8.56
CA GLU A 44 4.98 -1.16 7.80
C GLU A 44 6.06 -0.79 6.80
N ILE A 45 5.66 -0.64 5.55
CA ILE A 45 6.57 -0.25 4.48
C ILE A 45 6.10 1.04 3.86
N LYS A 46 7.04 1.85 3.40
CA LYS A 46 6.75 3.10 2.69
C LYS A 46 6.77 2.82 1.20
N THR A 47 5.72 3.23 0.50
CA THR A 47 5.62 2.98 -0.93
C THR A 47 4.86 4.12 -1.60
N HIS A 48 4.44 3.93 -2.82
CA HIS A 48 3.73 4.93 -3.62
C HIS A 48 2.51 4.31 -4.26
N GLU A 49 1.56 5.15 -4.63
CA GLU A 49 0.33 4.67 -5.27
C GLU A 49 0.61 3.85 -6.51
N GLU A 50 1.65 4.21 -7.25
CA GLU A 50 1.98 3.51 -8.49
C GLU A 50 2.54 2.11 -8.27
N HIS A 51 2.94 1.81 -7.04
CA HIS A 51 3.58 0.54 -6.72
C HIS A 51 2.64 -0.45 -6.04
N VAL A 52 1.35 -0.13 -5.95
CA VAL A 52 0.37 -1.02 -5.34
C VAL A 52 -0.91 -1.02 -6.18
N ASN A 53 -1.68 -2.10 -6.04
CA ASN A 53 -3.01 -2.20 -6.64
C ASN A 53 -4.01 -2.55 -5.57
N LEU A 54 -5.24 -2.04 -5.72
CA LEU A 54 -6.34 -2.42 -4.83
C LEU A 54 -6.63 -3.89 -4.96
N VAL A 55 -6.96 -4.51 -3.84
CA VAL A 55 -7.39 -5.91 -3.78
C VAL A 55 -8.79 -5.95 -3.22
N ASP A 56 -9.65 -6.67 -3.90
CA ASP A 56 -11.03 -6.86 -3.43
C ASP A 56 -11.11 -7.90 -2.32
#